data_23e6cc9ab596d53dfeb3bf089d7220d3
#
_entry.id   23e6cc9ab596d53dfeb3bf089d7220d3
#
_cell.length_a   1.000
_cell.length_b   1.000
_cell.length_c   1.000
_cell.angle_alpha   90.00
_cell.angle_beta   90.00
_cell.angle_gamma   90.00
#
_symmetry.space_group_name_H-M   'P 1'
#
loop_
_entity.id
_entity.type
_entity.pdbx_description
1 polymer ?
#
loop_
_entity_poly.entity_id
_entity_poly.type
_entity_poly.pdbx_seq_one_letter_code
_entity_poly.pdbx_strand_id
1 'polypeptide(L)'
;MKPFGFIYFVAAALCLSHAIAKDTSFTEVRIPMRQRMVRLDLYQPNDQGPHRTILLLYGAGGLAFDGSRMRATAQRWVNAGNIVYLVHYLDGTGGFMAMPWNMRQGFDEWVETVRYAIDWIQKQPGSSGPIGIYSYSLGGFVGLEAASDNPQVGALVDFAGGWVEGDMKPLGRMPPMLLVHGQRDHRVPYKKYVQPLFSYLDQHNIAYESRVFPTQGHKFKPTELEDVRTQAMEFFRQHLKPAVTTTALSQRSG
;
A
#
# COMPACT_ATOMS: atom_id res chain seq x y z
N MET A 1 53.28 21.86 -56.12
CA MET A 1 51.88 22.10 -55.66
C MET A 1 51.34 20.77 -55.17
N LYS A 2 51.17 20.63 -53.86
CA LYS A 2 50.64 19.41 -53.20
C LYS A 2 49.21 19.77 -52.70
N PRO A 3 48.18 18.95 -52.91
CA PRO A 3 46.86 19.22 -52.39
C PRO A 3 46.74 18.78 -50.92
N PHE A 4 46.11 19.62 -50.11
CA PHE A 4 45.75 19.42 -48.72
C PHE A 4 44.65 18.36 -48.63
N GLY A 5 44.90 17.29 -47.83
CA GLY A 5 43.89 16.32 -47.46
C GLY A 5 43.05 16.80 -46.29
N PHE A 6 41.74 16.91 -46.49
CA PHE A 6 40.77 17.16 -45.42
C PHE A 6 40.47 15.83 -44.71
N ILE A 7 40.82 15.78 -43.43
CA ILE A 7 40.43 14.70 -42.53
C ILE A 7 39.07 15.06 -41.96
N TYR A 8 38.04 14.30 -42.36
CA TYR A 8 36.69 14.39 -41.73
C TYR A 8 36.71 13.60 -40.41
N PHE A 9 36.59 14.31 -39.27
CA PHE A 9 36.27 13.70 -38.02
C PHE A 9 34.76 13.41 -38.01
N VAL A 10 34.40 12.16 -38.10
CA VAL A 10 33.05 11.70 -37.79
C VAL A 10 32.92 11.56 -36.29
N ALA A 11 32.30 12.56 -35.66
CA ALA A 11 31.87 12.48 -34.27
C ALA A 11 30.69 11.53 -34.16
N ALA A 12 30.92 10.30 -33.70
CA ALA A 12 29.87 9.38 -33.31
C ALA A 12 29.18 9.90 -32.03
N ALA A 13 28.06 10.55 -32.18
CA ALA A 13 27.18 10.90 -31.06
C ALA A 13 26.56 9.59 -30.52
N LEU A 14 27.11 9.10 -29.41
CA LEU A 14 26.46 8.07 -28.61
C LEU A 14 25.19 8.69 -27.99
N CYS A 15 24.04 8.51 -28.62
CA CYS A 15 22.75 8.69 -27.98
C CYS A 15 22.60 7.61 -26.91
N LEU A 16 22.94 7.94 -25.65
CA LEU A 16 22.43 7.21 -24.49
C LEU A 16 20.90 7.45 -24.47
N SER A 17 20.16 6.56 -25.12
CA SER A 17 18.73 6.44 -24.88
C SER A 17 18.55 6.00 -23.42
N HIS A 18 18.23 6.96 -22.56
CA HIS A 18 17.63 6.66 -21.26
C HIS A 18 16.32 5.95 -21.60
N ALA A 19 16.31 4.63 -21.48
CA ALA A 19 15.09 3.86 -21.45
C ALA A 19 14.30 4.38 -20.24
N ILE A 20 13.31 5.26 -20.48
CA ILE A 20 12.25 5.54 -19.54
C ILE A 20 11.65 4.17 -19.27
N ALA A 21 11.85 3.67 -18.05
CA ALA A 21 11.25 2.42 -17.60
C ALA A 21 9.74 2.53 -17.87
N LYS A 22 9.30 1.75 -18.85
CA LYS A 22 7.91 1.70 -19.27
C LYS A 22 7.10 1.27 -18.06
N ASP A 23 6.09 2.05 -17.75
CA ASP A 23 5.08 1.84 -16.73
C ASP A 23 4.77 0.34 -16.63
N THR A 24 5.09 -0.27 -15.49
CA THR A 24 4.94 -1.70 -15.34
C THR A 24 3.46 -1.99 -15.37
N SER A 25 3.09 -2.81 -16.30
CA SER A 25 1.73 -3.29 -16.50
C SER A 25 1.23 -3.97 -15.23
N PHE A 26 0.19 -3.41 -14.63
CA PHE A 26 -0.65 -4.12 -13.68
C PHE A 26 -1.78 -4.81 -14.44
N THR A 27 -2.33 -5.86 -13.84
CA THR A 27 -3.57 -6.47 -14.31
C THR A 27 -4.73 -5.87 -13.51
N GLU A 28 -5.68 -5.21 -14.18
CA GLU A 28 -6.90 -4.79 -13.51
C GLU A 28 -7.78 -6.02 -13.24
N VAL A 29 -8.06 -6.26 -11.98
CA VAL A 29 -9.00 -7.27 -11.51
C VAL A 29 -10.27 -6.58 -11.02
N ARG A 30 -11.44 -7.12 -11.37
CA ARG A 30 -12.72 -6.61 -10.92
C ARG A 30 -13.45 -7.69 -10.12
N ILE A 31 -13.76 -7.38 -8.87
CA ILE A 31 -14.45 -8.31 -7.97
C ILE A 31 -15.88 -7.83 -7.69
N PRO A 32 -16.89 -8.70 -7.82
CA PRO A 32 -18.25 -8.31 -7.54
C PRO A 32 -18.48 -8.19 -6.04
N MET A 33 -18.93 -7.02 -5.58
CA MET A 33 -19.32 -6.77 -4.20
C MET A 33 -20.72 -6.18 -4.18
N ARG A 34 -21.69 -6.97 -3.73
CA ARG A 34 -23.12 -6.59 -3.76
C ARG A 34 -23.55 -6.20 -5.19
N GLN A 35 -23.98 -4.96 -5.40
CA GLN A 35 -24.41 -4.44 -6.70
C GLN A 35 -23.32 -3.65 -7.44
N ARG A 36 -22.07 -3.72 -6.98
CA ARG A 36 -20.94 -2.95 -7.52
C ARG A 36 -19.78 -3.85 -7.90
N MET A 37 -18.91 -3.31 -8.72
CA MET A 37 -17.61 -3.92 -9.03
C MET A 37 -16.52 -3.11 -8.33
N VAL A 38 -15.69 -3.77 -7.54
CA VAL A 38 -14.50 -3.19 -6.91
C VAL A 38 -13.30 -3.54 -7.76
N ARG A 39 -12.49 -2.53 -8.10
CA ARG A 39 -11.27 -2.71 -8.89
C ARG A 39 -10.07 -2.94 -7.98
N LEU A 40 -9.17 -3.78 -8.45
CA LEU A 40 -7.87 -4.02 -7.86
C LEU A 40 -6.82 -3.93 -8.97
N ASP A 41 -5.81 -3.07 -8.82
CA ASP A 41 -4.64 -3.10 -9.69
C ASP A 41 -3.67 -4.14 -9.11
N LEU A 42 -3.50 -5.28 -9.80
CA LEU A 42 -2.63 -6.38 -9.38
C LEU A 42 -1.26 -6.25 -10.03
N TYR A 43 -0.22 -6.18 -9.23
CA TYR A 43 1.18 -6.24 -9.61
C TYR A 43 1.78 -7.55 -9.11
N GLN A 44 2.36 -8.34 -10.01
CA GLN A 44 2.94 -9.65 -9.69
C GLN A 44 4.39 -9.74 -10.16
N PRO A 45 5.28 -10.40 -9.39
CA PRO A 45 6.59 -10.82 -9.89
C PRO A 45 6.44 -11.78 -11.08
N ASN A 46 7.47 -11.83 -11.94
CA ASN A 46 7.48 -12.72 -13.10
C ASN A 46 7.91 -14.16 -12.78
N ASP A 47 8.29 -14.42 -11.54
CA ASP A 47 8.70 -15.75 -11.08
C ASP A 47 7.57 -16.48 -10.34
N GLN A 48 7.74 -17.78 -10.12
CA GLN A 48 6.77 -18.65 -9.42
C GLN A 48 7.15 -18.87 -7.95
N GLY A 49 7.99 -18.00 -7.38
CA GLY A 49 8.45 -18.11 -6.00
C GLY A 49 7.35 -17.88 -4.96
N PRO A 50 7.64 -18.18 -3.69
CA PRO A 50 6.77 -17.81 -2.59
C PRO A 50 6.84 -16.29 -2.34
N HIS A 51 5.73 -15.61 -2.47
CA HIS A 51 5.64 -14.16 -2.33
C HIS A 51 4.84 -13.74 -1.11
N ARG A 52 5.18 -12.56 -0.52
CA ARG A 52 4.30 -11.87 0.42
C ARG A 52 3.25 -11.11 -0.35
N THR A 53 2.05 -11.03 0.19
CA THR A 53 0.96 -10.24 -0.39
C THR A 53 0.77 -8.95 0.39
N ILE A 54 0.75 -7.81 -0.31
CA ILE A 54 0.61 -6.48 0.29
C ILE A 54 -0.54 -5.74 -0.39
N LEU A 55 -1.45 -5.18 0.40
CA LEU A 55 -2.47 -4.24 -0.03
C LEU A 55 -1.97 -2.81 0.09
N LEU A 56 -2.28 -1.98 -0.90
CA LEU A 56 -2.09 -0.53 -0.86
C LEU A 56 -3.44 0.17 -0.79
N LEU A 57 -3.58 1.10 0.17
CA LEU A 57 -4.76 1.95 0.34
C LEU A 57 -4.34 3.43 0.22
N TYR A 58 -4.94 4.14 -0.73
CA TYR A 58 -4.65 5.54 -1.01
C TYR A 58 -5.46 6.49 -0.12
N GLY A 59 -5.20 7.80 -0.22
CA GLY A 59 -5.90 8.82 0.54
C GLY A 59 -7.23 9.27 -0.08
N ALA A 60 -7.89 10.24 0.55
CA ALA A 60 -9.20 10.76 0.17
C ALA A 60 -9.28 11.29 -1.27
N GLY A 61 -8.17 11.79 -1.82
CA GLY A 61 -8.11 12.27 -3.21
C GLY A 61 -8.21 11.18 -4.27
N GLY A 62 -8.26 9.91 -3.88
CA GLY A 62 -8.30 8.79 -4.81
C GLY A 62 -7.03 8.70 -5.67
N LEU A 63 -7.08 7.90 -6.70
CA LEU A 63 -5.94 7.74 -7.62
C LEU A 63 -5.67 8.96 -8.49
N ALA A 64 -6.61 9.90 -8.59
CA ALA A 64 -6.37 11.17 -9.29
C ALA A 64 -5.24 11.98 -8.62
N PHE A 65 -5.11 11.93 -7.30
CA PHE A 65 -4.10 12.67 -6.53
C PHE A 65 -2.97 11.79 -5.99
N ASP A 66 -3.26 10.54 -5.65
CA ASP A 66 -2.31 9.63 -5.01
C ASP A 66 -1.79 8.54 -5.95
N GLY A 67 -2.37 8.40 -7.16
CA GLY A 67 -2.10 7.30 -8.08
C GLY A 67 -0.63 7.16 -8.45
N SER A 68 0.04 8.24 -8.84
CA SER A 68 1.47 8.20 -9.19
C SER A 68 2.32 7.64 -8.05
N ARG A 69 2.09 8.11 -6.82
CA ARG A 69 2.83 7.66 -5.64
C ARG A 69 2.53 6.20 -5.28
N MET A 70 1.27 5.80 -5.35
CA MET A 70 0.86 4.42 -5.02
C MET A 70 1.41 3.43 -6.05
N ARG A 71 1.32 3.75 -7.35
CA ARG A 71 1.90 2.92 -8.41
C ARG A 71 3.42 2.81 -8.32
N ALA A 72 4.12 3.91 -8.01
CA ALA A 72 5.57 3.87 -7.77
C ALA A 72 5.93 2.99 -6.56
N THR A 73 5.10 2.99 -5.51
CA THR A 73 5.27 2.11 -4.35
C THR A 73 5.01 0.65 -4.73
N ALA A 74 3.92 0.37 -5.46
CA ALA A 74 3.59 -0.96 -5.94
C ALA A 74 4.73 -1.54 -6.79
N GLN A 75 5.23 -0.75 -7.75
CA GLN A 75 6.33 -1.14 -8.62
C GLN A 75 7.61 -1.48 -7.86
N ARG A 76 7.99 -0.64 -6.90
CA ARG A 76 9.16 -0.91 -6.07
C ARG A 76 9.02 -2.24 -5.32
N TRP A 77 7.85 -2.52 -4.80
CA TRP A 77 7.63 -3.69 -3.97
C TRP A 77 7.42 -4.97 -4.78
N VAL A 78 6.85 -4.90 -5.98
CA VAL A 78 6.84 -6.06 -6.89
C VAL A 78 8.25 -6.41 -7.35
N ASN A 79 9.09 -5.40 -7.62
CA ASN A 79 10.51 -5.63 -7.95
C ASN A 79 11.31 -6.22 -6.77
N ALA A 80 10.81 -6.06 -5.54
CA ALA A 80 11.36 -6.69 -4.34
C ALA A 80 10.75 -8.08 -4.04
N GLY A 81 10.02 -8.67 -4.99
CA GLY A 81 9.48 -10.03 -4.92
C GLY A 81 8.18 -10.15 -4.12
N ASN A 82 7.32 -9.13 -4.13
CA ASN A 82 6.03 -9.20 -3.45
C ASN A 82 4.88 -9.14 -4.47
N ILE A 83 3.76 -9.79 -4.15
CA ILE A 83 2.48 -9.54 -4.83
C ILE A 83 1.86 -8.29 -4.21
N VAL A 84 1.45 -7.34 -5.04
CA VAL A 84 0.88 -6.07 -4.56
C VAL A 84 -0.47 -5.83 -5.19
N TYR A 85 -1.48 -5.54 -4.36
CA TYR A 85 -2.81 -5.14 -4.79
C TYR A 85 -3.07 -3.68 -4.38
N LEU A 86 -3.31 -2.81 -5.33
CA LEU A 86 -3.81 -1.47 -5.07
C LEU A 86 -5.34 -1.51 -5.11
N VAL A 87 -5.97 -1.38 -3.96
CA VAL A 87 -7.42 -1.57 -3.81
C VAL A 87 -8.15 -0.25 -4.03
N HIS A 88 -9.08 -0.23 -4.99
CA HIS A 88 -9.94 0.93 -5.24
C HIS A 88 -11.14 0.92 -4.28
N TYR A 89 -10.86 1.06 -2.98
CA TYR A 89 -11.87 0.89 -1.94
C TYR A 89 -13.03 1.90 -2.01
N LEU A 90 -12.84 3.06 -2.63
CA LEU A 90 -13.89 4.04 -2.86
C LEU A 90 -14.97 3.55 -3.85
N ASP A 91 -14.67 2.52 -4.66
CA ASP A 91 -15.64 1.90 -5.57
C ASP A 91 -16.83 1.31 -4.80
N GLY A 92 -16.66 0.90 -3.54
CA GLY A 92 -17.73 0.42 -2.66
C GLY A 92 -18.92 1.40 -2.58
N THR A 93 -18.64 2.70 -2.51
CA THR A 93 -19.66 3.74 -2.54
C THR A 93 -19.96 4.28 -3.96
N GLY A 94 -19.26 3.78 -4.99
CA GLY A 94 -19.31 4.30 -6.37
C GLY A 94 -18.59 5.63 -6.55
N GLY A 95 -17.75 6.02 -5.60
CA GLY A 95 -16.94 7.24 -5.64
C GLY A 95 -15.55 7.00 -6.19
N PHE A 96 -14.89 8.06 -6.66
CA PHE A 96 -13.48 8.07 -7.03
C PHE A 96 -12.64 8.97 -6.10
N MET A 97 -13.31 9.76 -5.26
CA MET A 97 -12.77 10.64 -4.22
C MET A 97 -13.67 10.63 -3.00
N ALA A 98 -13.07 10.79 -1.82
CA ALA A 98 -13.78 11.10 -0.59
C ALA A 98 -13.71 12.61 -0.31
N MET A 99 -14.86 13.19 -0.01
CA MET A 99 -15.01 14.62 0.31
C MET A 99 -15.52 14.77 1.74
N PRO A 100 -15.28 15.91 2.42
CA PRO A 100 -15.68 16.08 3.81
C PRO A 100 -17.15 15.75 4.11
N TRP A 101 -18.03 16.00 3.14
CA TRP A 101 -19.48 15.77 3.30
C TRP A 101 -19.91 14.31 3.14
N ASN A 102 -19.11 13.43 2.52
CA ASN A 102 -19.44 12.01 2.35
C ASN A 102 -18.52 11.05 3.13
N MET A 103 -17.47 11.57 3.80
CA MET A 103 -16.51 10.73 4.53
C MET A 103 -17.18 9.88 5.61
N ARG A 104 -18.01 10.50 6.46
CA ARG A 104 -18.68 9.80 7.54
C ARG A 104 -19.67 8.75 7.02
N GLN A 105 -20.42 9.08 5.98
CA GLN A 105 -21.43 8.18 5.41
C GLN A 105 -20.81 7.02 4.62
N GLY A 106 -19.65 7.25 3.99
CA GLY A 106 -18.97 6.24 3.18
C GLY A 106 -18.00 5.35 3.95
N PHE A 107 -17.63 5.75 5.17
CA PHE A 107 -16.51 5.14 5.88
C PHE A 107 -16.70 3.64 6.14
N ASP A 108 -17.83 3.24 6.70
CA ASP A 108 -18.13 1.83 6.97
C ASP A 108 -18.10 0.98 5.69
N GLU A 109 -18.64 1.49 4.59
CA GLU A 109 -18.65 0.80 3.30
C GLU A 109 -17.23 0.65 2.74
N TRP A 110 -16.36 1.64 2.93
CA TRP A 110 -14.96 1.55 2.51
C TRP A 110 -14.19 0.52 3.34
N VAL A 111 -14.43 0.45 4.65
CA VAL A 111 -13.87 -0.59 5.53
C VAL A 111 -14.34 -1.97 5.08
N GLU A 112 -15.65 -2.16 4.83
CA GLU A 112 -16.19 -3.41 4.32
C GLU A 112 -15.62 -3.78 2.94
N THR A 113 -15.40 -2.78 2.07
CA THR A 113 -14.79 -3.00 0.76
C THR A 113 -13.38 -3.54 0.89
N VAL A 114 -12.58 -3.00 1.81
CA VAL A 114 -11.22 -3.50 2.08
C VAL A 114 -11.26 -4.91 2.66
N ARG A 115 -12.12 -5.18 3.64
CA ARG A 115 -12.30 -6.52 4.21
C ARG A 115 -12.72 -7.55 3.16
N TYR A 116 -13.65 -7.19 2.29
CA TYR A 116 -14.07 -8.03 1.16
C TYR A 116 -12.92 -8.30 0.18
N ALA A 117 -12.13 -7.28 -0.15
CA ALA A 117 -10.94 -7.45 -1.00
C ALA A 117 -9.93 -8.40 -0.35
N ILE A 118 -9.69 -8.29 0.96
CA ILE A 118 -8.82 -9.20 1.72
C ILE A 118 -9.32 -10.65 1.61
N ASP A 119 -10.61 -10.88 1.86
CA ASP A 119 -11.24 -12.21 1.77
C ASP A 119 -11.13 -12.82 0.38
N TRP A 120 -11.26 -11.99 -0.65
CA TRP A 120 -11.12 -12.42 -2.04
C TRP A 120 -9.66 -12.76 -2.36
N ILE A 121 -8.73 -11.90 -1.98
CA ILE A 121 -7.29 -12.06 -2.23
C ILE A 121 -6.74 -13.32 -1.57
N GLN A 122 -7.18 -13.64 -0.36
CA GLN A 122 -6.78 -14.87 0.35
C GLN A 122 -7.09 -16.16 -0.42
N LYS A 123 -8.06 -16.11 -1.33
CA LYS A 123 -8.47 -17.25 -2.16
C LYS A 123 -7.70 -17.33 -3.48
N GLN A 124 -6.83 -16.34 -3.77
CA GLN A 124 -6.09 -16.32 -5.02
C GLN A 124 -4.82 -17.16 -4.94
N PRO A 125 -4.41 -17.81 -6.03
CA PRO A 125 -3.14 -18.50 -6.10
C PRO A 125 -1.96 -17.60 -5.69
N GLY A 126 -1.06 -18.09 -4.85
CA GLY A 126 0.11 -17.34 -4.38
C GLY A 126 -0.17 -16.34 -3.23
N SER A 127 -1.43 -16.14 -2.82
CA SER A 127 -1.81 -15.18 -1.76
C SER A 127 -2.33 -15.86 -0.49
N SER A 128 -1.96 -17.11 -0.21
CA SER A 128 -2.49 -17.91 0.90
C SER A 128 -1.91 -17.59 2.29
N GLY A 129 -0.93 -16.69 2.38
CA GLY A 129 -0.33 -16.24 3.63
C GLY A 129 -1.01 -14.99 4.21
N PRO A 130 -0.64 -14.57 5.44
CA PRO A 130 -1.13 -13.32 6.02
C PRO A 130 -0.81 -12.12 5.14
N ILE A 131 -1.75 -11.21 4.99
CA ILE A 131 -1.67 -10.02 4.14
C ILE A 131 -1.07 -8.85 4.92
N GLY A 132 -0.18 -8.08 4.29
CA GLY A 132 0.25 -6.77 4.77
C GLY A 132 -0.63 -5.66 4.22
N ILE A 133 -0.96 -4.67 5.05
CA ILE A 133 -1.64 -3.45 4.59
C ILE A 133 -0.68 -2.28 4.71
N TYR A 134 -0.43 -1.56 3.61
CA TYR A 134 0.18 -0.25 3.61
C TYR A 134 -0.86 0.79 3.22
N SER A 135 -1.11 1.69 4.09
CA SER A 135 -2.20 2.64 3.99
C SER A 135 -1.70 4.08 4.14
N TYR A 136 -2.34 5.01 3.45
CA TYR A 136 -1.98 6.43 3.45
C TYR A 136 -3.21 7.30 3.69
N SER A 137 -3.10 8.29 4.62
CA SER A 137 -4.12 9.30 4.84
C SER A 137 -5.48 8.69 5.21
N LEU A 138 -6.57 8.98 4.49
CA LEU A 138 -7.87 8.31 4.68
C LEU A 138 -7.76 6.78 4.62
N GLY A 139 -6.93 6.26 3.70
CA GLY A 139 -6.64 4.82 3.66
C GLY A 139 -6.07 4.29 4.97
N GLY A 140 -5.35 5.13 5.75
CA GLY A 140 -4.84 4.78 7.08
C GLY A 140 -5.97 4.51 8.08
N PHE A 141 -6.95 5.40 8.16
CA PHE A 141 -8.14 5.21 9.00
C PHE A 141 -8.91 3.95 8.59
N VAL A 142 -9.13 3.77 7.29
CA VAL A 142 -9.83 2.59 6.73
C VAL A 142 -9.05 1.31 6.99
N GLY A 143 -7.73 1.33 6.76
CA GLY A 143 -6.85 0.17 6.95
C GLY A 143 -6.75 -0.25 8.42
N LEU A 144 -6.68 0.72 9.33
CA LEU A 144 -6.66 0.47 10.78
C LEU A 144 -7.92 -0.29 11.22
N GLU A 145 -9.11 0.20 10.83
CA GLU A 145 -10.36 -0.46 11.20
C GLU A 145 -10.57 -1.78 10.43
N ALA A 146 -10.13 -1.88 9.17
CA ALA A 146 -10.21 -3.12 8.41
C ALA A 146 -9.32 -4.24 8.97
N ALA A 147 -8.19 -3.88 9.58
CA ALA A 147 -7.25 -4.81 10.21
C ALA A 147 -7.70 -5.26 11.61
N SER A 148 -8.55 -4.47 12.28
CA SER A 148 -9.06 -4.82 13.62
C SER A 148 -9.88 -6.10 13.57
N ASP A 149 -9.55 -7.05 14.44
CA ASP A 149 -10.17 -8.38 14.54
C ASP A 149 -10.15 -9.20 13.24
N ASN A 150 -9.25 -8.86 12.32
CA ASN A 150 -9.10 -9.58 11.07
C ASN A 150 -7.86 -10.51 11.11
N PRO A 151 -8.03 -11.85 11.27
CA PRO A 151 -6.91 -12.79 11.36
C PRO A 151 -6.14 -12.97 10.05
N GLN A 152 -6.67 -12.50 8.92
CA GLN A 152 -6.01 -12.56 7.62
C GLN A 152 -4.97 -11.45 7.43
N VAL A 153 -5.01 -10.41 8.28
CA VAL A 153 -4.02 -9.33 8.27
C VAL A 153 -2.87 -9.66 9.22
N GLY A 154 -1.68 -9.80 8.67
CA GLY A 154 -0.47 -10.15 9.41
C GLY A 154 0.39 -8.97 9.82
N ALA A 155 0.24 -7.81 9.15
CA ALA A 155 0.95 -6.58 9.49
C ALA A 155 0.24 -5.36 8.89
N LEU A 156 0.31 -4.22 9.58
CA LEU A 156 -0.25 -2.94 9.13
C LEU A 156 0.81 -1.85 9.21
N VAL A 157 0.98 -1.11 8.12
CA VAL A 157 1.71 0.17 8.11
C VAL A 157 0.71 1.29 7.84
N ASP A 158 0.47 2.13 8.82
CA ASP A 158 -0.34 3.35 8.67
C ASP A 158 0.56 4.56 8.47
N PHE A 159 0.53 5.14 7.29
CA PHE A 159 1.26 6.34 6.95
C PHE A 159 0.34 7.55 6.83
N ALA A 160 0.52 8.52 7.72
CA ALA A 160 -0.24 9.78 7.79
C ALA A 160 -1.76 9.59 7.96
N GLY A 161 -2.18 8.47 8.53
CA GLY A 161 -3.54 8.20 8.97
C GLY A 161 -3.75 8.55 10.43
N GLY A 162 -4.69 7.87 11.10
CA GLY A 162 -5.01 8.09 12.48
C GLY A 162 -6.32 7.42 12.89
N TRP A 163 -6.85 7.83 14.04
CA TRP A 163 -8.09 7.30 14.61
C TRP A 163 -8.96 8.42 15.18
N VAL A 164 -10.28 8.22 15.16
CA VAL A 164 -11.26 9.20 15.65
C VAL A 164 -12.17 8.52 16.66
N GLU A 165 -12.01 8.88 17.91
CA GLU A 165 -12.86 8.40 18.98
C GLU A 165 -14.32 8.77 18.74
N GLY A 166 -15.23 7.78 18.90
CA GLY A 166 -16.66 7.94 18.69
C GLY A 166 -17.15 7.94 17.23
N ASP A 167 -16.25 8.16 16.25
CA ASP A 167 -16.57 8.06 14.83
C ASP A 167 -16.09 6.72 14.20
N MET A 168 -15.02 6.15 14.73
CA MET A 168 -14.51 4.82 14.38
C MET A 168 -14.86 3.81 15.47
N LYS A 169 -14.96 2.54 15.07
CA LYS A 169 -15.18 1.45 16.03
C LYS A 169 -13.99 1.30 16.97
N PRO A 170 -14.21 0.85 18.22
CA PRO A 170 -13.11 0.44 19.09
C PRO A 170 -12.24 -0.62 18.40
N LEU A 171 -10.92 -0.47 18.54
CA LEU A 171 -9.97 -1.44 17.98
C LEU A 171 -9.92 -2.67 18.87
N GLY A 172 -10.17 -3.84 18.28
CA GLY A 172 -10.01 -5.12 18.96
C GLY A 172 -8.58 -5.67 18.82
N ARG A 173 -8.44 -6.94 18.49
CA ARG A 173 -7.13 -7.55 18.25
C ARG A 173 -6.49 -6.95 17.00
N MET A 174 -5.32 -6.37 17.15
CA MET A 174 -4.56 -5.78 16.05
C MET A 174 -3.39 -6.68 15.64
N PRO A 175 -3.03 -6.71 14.35
CA PRO A 175 -1.75 -7.26 13.92
C PRO A 175 -0.60 -6.36 14.38
N PRO A 176 0.67 -6.77 14.27
CA PRO A 176 1.81 -5.87 14.36
C PRO A 176 1.60 -4.61 13.52
N MET A 177 1.88 -3.43 14.09
CA MET A 177 1.64 -2.13 13.46
C MET A 177 2.87 -1.26 13.45
N LEU A 178 3.10 -0.57 12.33
CA LEU A 178 4.04 0.55 12.20
C LEU A 178 3.25 1.83 11.86
N LEU A 179 3.24 2.79 12.76
CA LEU A 179 2.52 4.06 12.63
C LEU A 179 3.50 5.18 12.28
N VAL A 180 3.36 5.75 11.08
CA VAL A 180 4.27 6.77 10.55
C VAL A 180 3.53 8.08 10.35
N HIS A 181 4.02 9.18 10.96
CA HIS A 181 3.34 10.46 10.86
C HIS A 181 4.29 11.66 10.90
N GLY A 182 3.85 12.77 10.29
CA GLY A 182 4.54 14.06 10.35
C GLY A 182 3.92 14.98 11.38
N GLN A 183 4.70 15.52 12.32
CA GLN A 183 4.15 16.41 13.37
C GLN A 183 3.55 17.72 12.82
N ARG A 184 3.99 18.14 11.62
CA ARG A 184 3.49 19.35 10.94
C ARG A 184 2.37 19.04 9.93
N ASP A 185 1.73 17.89 10.07
CA ASP A 185 0.59 17.55 9.24
C ASP A 185 -0.62 18.44 9.56
N HIS A 186 -1.05 19.23 8.58
CA HIS A 186 -2.22 20.11 8.68
C HIS A 186 -3.49 19.48 8.12
N ARG A 187 -3.41 18.35 7.40
CA ARG A 187 -4.56 17.64 6.84
C ARG A 187 -5.11 16.61 7.82
N VAL A 188 -4.19 15.86 8.43
CA VAL A 188 -4.45 14.92 9.51
C VAL A 188 -3.62 15.38 10.72
N PRO A 189 -4.08 16.42 11.46
CA PRO A 189 -3.32 17.00 12.56
C PRO A 189 -2.93 15.97 13.62
N TYR A 190 -1.61 15.89 13.90
CA TYR A 190 -1.00 14.94 14.80
C TYR A 190 -1.71 14.91 16.18
N LYS A 191 -1.94 16.09 16.77
CA LYS A 191 -2.58 16.20 18.09
C LYS A 191 -4.03 15.72 18.10
N LYS A 192 -4.72 15.79 16.96
CA LYS A 192 -6.15 15.46 16.88
C LYS A 192 -6.40 13.98 16.56
N TYR A 193 -5.54 13.34 15.77
CA TYR A 193 -5.82 12.01 15.22
C TYR A 193 -4.78 10.95 15.59
N VAL A 194 -3.55 11.36 15.91
CA VAL A 194 -2.46 10.40 16.18
C VAL A 194 -2.17 10.28 17.68
N GLN A 195 -2.11 11.38 18.41
CA GLN A 195 -1.95 11.32 19.87
C GLN A 195 -3.09 10.56 20.54
N PRO A 196 -4.39 10.77 20.20
CA PRO A 196 -5.47 9.95 20.73
C PRO A 196 -5.35 8.47 20.36
N LEU A 197 -4.90 8.16 19.13
CA LEU A 197 -4.61 6.77 18.73
C LEU A 197 -3.55 6.15 19.63
N PHE A 198 -2.42 6.80 19.84
CA PHE A 198 -1.36 6.29 20.71
C PHE A 198 -1.87 6.10 22.15
N SER A 199 -2.58 7.09 22.67
CA SER A 199 -3.19 6.98 24.03
C SER A 199 -4.16 5.81 24.13
N TYR A 200 -4.98 5.58 23.10
CA TYR A 200 -5.90 4.46 23.05
C TYR A 200 -5.16 3.11 23.03
N LEU A 201 -4.14 2.97 22.18
CA LEU A 201 -3.34 1.75 22.06
C LEU A 201 -2.62 1.43 23.38
N ASP A 202 -2.01 2.44 24.01
CA ASP A 202 -1.33 2.29 25.31
C ASP A 202 -2.31 1.87 26.42
N GLN A 203 -3.49 2.49 26.50
CA GLN A 203 -4.53 2.17 27.50
C GLN A 203 -5.07 0.74 27.35
N HIS A 204 -5.09 0.22 26.11
CA HIS A 204 -5.60 -1.12 25.83
C HIS A 204 -4.49 -2.17 25.70
N ASN A 205 -3.23 -1.80 26.00
CA ASN A 205 -2.05 -2.67 25.87
C ASN A 205 -1.89 -3.28 24.46
N ILE A 206 -2.22 -2.52 23.42
CA ILE A 206 -2.05 -2.90 22.03
C ILE A 206 -0.66 -2.44 21.58
N ALA A 207 0.21 -3.39 21.23
CA ALA A 207 1.58 -3.09 20.82
C ALA A 207 1.65 -2.45 19.43
N TYR A 208 2.53 -1.46 19.27
CA TYR A 208 2.81 -0.80 18.00
C TYR A 208 4.25 -0.26 17.96
N GLU A 209 4.78 -0.09 16.75
CA GLU A 209 5.97 0.73 16.49
C GLU A 209 5.54 2.08 15.93
N SER A 210 6.29 3.14 16.23
CA SER A 210 5.98 4.47 15.70
C SER A 210 7.20 5.20 15.16
N ARG A 211 6.98 5.99 14.12
CA ARG A 211 7.96 6.89 13.50
C ARG A 211 7.34 8.26 13.28
N VAL A 212 7.65 9.18 14.16
CA VAL A 212 7.13 10.56 14.11
C VAL A 212 8.21 11.49 13.62
N PHE A 213 7.95 12.17 12.52
CA PHE A 213 8.88 13.09 11.86
C PHE A 213 8.57 14.54 12.25
N PRO A 214 9.42 15.21 13.04
CA PRO A 214 9.10 16.54 13.61
C PRO A 214 8.88 17.63 12.57
N THR A 215 9.49 17.51 11.39
CA THR A 215 9.50 18.56 10.36
C THR A 215 8.61 18.25 9.16
N GLN A 216 8.08 17.01 9.04
CA GLN A 216 7.26 16.60 7.92
C GLN A 216 5.80 16.99 8.13
N GLY A 217 5.13 17.33 6.99
CA GLY A 217 3.68 17.52 6.91
C GLY A 217 2.98 16.29 6.35
N HIS A 218 1.79 16.48 5.76
CA HIS A 218 0.99 15.38 5.19
C HIS A 218 1.66 14.68 4.01
N LYS A 219 2.30 15.46 3.14
CA LYS A 219 3.10 14.94 2.03
C LYS A 219 4.58 15.04 2.42
N PHE A 220 5.21 13.89 2.62
CA PHE A 220 6.63 13.85 2.92
C PHE A 220 7.46 14.25 1.70
N LYS A 221 8.62 14.83 1.95
CA LYS A 221 9.62 15.07 0.91
C LYS A 221 10.08 13.74 0.31
N PRO A 222 10.60 13.74 -0.93
CA PRO A 222 10.97 12.49 -1.62
C PRO A 222 11.93 11.59 -0.83
N THR A 223 12.92 12.15 -0.16
CA THR A 223 13.92 11.40 0.63
C THR A 223 13.26 10.68 1.80
N GLU A 224 12.46 11.39 2.59
CA GLU A 224 11.77 10.81 3.76
C GLU A 224 10.67 9.85 3.34
N LEU A 225 10.02 10.09 2.19
CA LEU A 225 9.06 9.14 1.64
C LEU A 225 9.73 7.81 1.26
N GLU A 226 10.94 7.90 0.72
CA GLU A 226 11.73 6.72 0.36
C GLU A 226 12.19 5.94 1.59
N ASP A 227 12.57 6.65 2.65
CA ASP A 227 12.87 6.05 3.95
C ASP A 227 11.64 5.32 4.54
N VAL A 228 10.47 5.96 4.53
CA VAL A 228 9.21 5.32 4.96
C VAL A 228 8.92 4.05 4.18
N ARG A 229 9.09 4.05 2.84
CA ARG A 229 8.87 2.85 2.00
C ARG A 229 9.84 1.73 2.34
N THR A 230 11.07 2.07 2.63
CA THR A 230 12.12 1.11 3.02
C THR A 230 11.81 0.50 4.38
N GLN A 231 11.45 1.32 5.36
CA GLN A 231 11.06 0.87 6.70
C GLN A 231 9.79 0.00 6.65
N ALA A 232 8.80 0.42 5.87
CA ALA A 232 7.57 -0.38 5.69
C ALA A 232 7.87 -1.76 5.09
N MET A 233 8.77 -1.84 4.10
CA MET A 233 9.14 -3.11 3.50
C MET A 233 9.90 -4.00 4.47
N GLU A 234 10.79 -3.43 5.28
CA GLU A 234 11.50 -4.18 6.32
C GLU A 234 10.54 -4.70 7.38
N PHE A 235 9.60 -3.86 7.82
CA PHE A 235 8.54 -4.24 8.74
C PHE A 235 7.70 -5.42 8.19
N PHE A 236 7.32 -5.38 6.93
CA PHE A 236 6.62 -6.51 6.31
C PHE A 236 7.48 -7.77 6.21
N ARG A 237 8.79 -7.65 5.96
CA ARG A 237 9.69 -8.83 5.96
C ARG A 237 9.78 -9.49 7.32
N GLN A 238 9.74 -8.73 8.40
CA GLN A 238 9.80 -9.23 9.77
C GLN A 238 8.49 -9.93 10.19
N HIS A 239 7.36 -9.40 9.78
CA HIS A 239 6.04 -9.83 10.28
C HIS A 239 5.24 -10.71 9.30
N LEU A 240 5.56 -10.70 8.00
CA LEU A 240 4.88 -11.52 7.00
C LEU A 240 5.77 -12.66 6.52
N LYS A 241 5.28 -13.87 6.60
CA LYS A 241 5.90 -15.01 5.92
C LYS A 241 5.39 -15.07 4.48
N PRO A 242 6.25 -15.39 3.49
CA PRO A 242 5.79 -15.71 2.15
C PRO A 242 4.82 -16.89 2.16
N ALA A 243 3.84 -16.88 1.25
CA ALA A 243 2.96 -18.04 1.06
C ALA A 243 3.79 -19.28 0.72
N VAL A 244 3.54 -20.40 1.40
CA VAL A 244 4.20 -21.67 1.06
C VAL A 244 3.53 -22.19 -0.20
N THR A 245 4.26 -22.28 -1.30
CA THR A 245 3.79 -22.97 -2.51
C THR A 245 3.70 -24.45 -2.20
N THR A 246 2.51 -24.98 -1.97
CA THR A 246 2.28 -26.42 -1.87
C THR A 246 2.39 -27.03 -3.28
N THR A 247 3.61 -27.12 -3.79
CA THR A 247 3.89 -27.90 -5.01
C THR A 247 4.39 -29.28 -4.57
N ALA A 248 3.68 -30.31 -5.02
CA ALA A 248 4.07 -31.72 -5.04
C ALA A 248 3.80 -32.57 -3.80
N LEU A 249 2.64 -33.18 -3.77
CA LEU A 249 2.49 -34.55 -3.31
C LEU A 249 1.60 -35.38 -4.29
N SER A 250 1.78 -35.23 -5.59
CA SER A 250 1.05 -36.07 -6.57
C SER A 250 1.96 -36.91 -7.48
N GLN A 251 3.20 -37.19 -7.07
CA GLN A 251 4.06 -38.16 -7.78
C GLN A 251 4.71 -39.14 -6.82
N ARG A 252 3.89 -39.93 -6.09
CA ARG A 252 4.29 -41.21 -5.55
C ARG A 252 3.07 -42.12 -5.42
N SER A 253 2.55 -42.63 -6.51
CA SER A 253 1.85 -43.90 -6.61
C SER A 253 1.73 -44.24 -8.09
N GLY A 254 2.70 -44.92 -8.59
CA GLY A 254 2.75 -45.65 -9.84
C GLY A 254 3.71 -46.80 -9.68
#